data_85ac832d2bceeef9429f6a4e3eaf76ae
#
_entry.id   85ac832d2bceeef9429f6a4e3eaf76ae
#
_cell.length_a   1.000
_cell.length_b   1.000
_cell.length_c   1.000
_cell.angle_alpha   90.00
_cell.angle_beta   90.00
_cell.angle_gamma   90.00
#
_symmetry.space_group_name_H-M   'P 1'
#
loop_
_entity.id
_entity.type
_entity.pdbx_description
1 polymer ?
#
loop_
_entity_poly.entity_id
_entity_poly.type
_entity_poly.pdbx_seq_one_letter_code
_entity_poly.pdbx_strand_id
1 'polypeptide(L)'
;HYDAPLSKVRLPGSFGWDNTPSIVPAAIVPSYAGPSTYLIVTNYNNYVRAGSGDGRSKLAILDPNASQSDVISGTPVMKEVLTIEGVTPDPNYPAATVEWATNVAAVDPATKSVLVGSEDGWLYRWDLTTNTLSQKIRLTSGLPEAYTPTAIGADGTVYTIQNGVLFAVGK
;
A
#
# COMPACT_ATOMS: atom_id res chain seq x y z
N HIS A 1 -8.24 2.56 -14.07
CA HIS A 1 -9.47 1.76 -14.01
C HIS A 1 -10.36 2.04 -15.21
N TYR A 2 -10.91 0.98 -15.79
CA TYR A 2 -11.83 1.05 -16.92
C TYR A 2 -13.18 0.48 -16.48
N ASP A 3 -14.27 1.16 -16.79
CA ASP A 3 -15.59 0.56 -16.65
C ASP A 3 -15.90 -0.40 -17.81
N ALA A 4 -16.82 -1.30 -17.63
CA ALA A 4 -17.39 -2.10 -18.72
C ALA A 4 -18.65 -1.37 -19.25
N PRO A 5 -18.61 -0.71 -20.38
CA PRO A 5 -17.97 -1.01 -21.66
C PRO A 5 -16.69 -0.20 -22.00
N LEU A 6 -15.84 0.10 -21.08
CA LEU A 6 -14.59 0.85 -21.29
C LEU A 6 -14.83 2.33 -21.69
N SER A 7 -15.93 2.91 -21.25
CA SER A 7 -16.33 4.28 -21.58
C SER A 7 -15.68 5.33 -20.67
N LYS A 8 -15.12 4.92 -19.52
CA LYS A 8 -14.48 5.80 -18.55
C LYS A 8 -13.14 5.24 -18.09
N VAL A 9 -12.23 6.15 -17.84
CA VAL A 9 -10.92 5.86 -17.25
C VAL A 9 -10.80 6.65 -15.94
N ARG A 10 -10.38 5.97 -14.86
CA ARG A 10 -9.98 6.62 -13.63
C ARG A 10 -8.55 6.22 -13.31
N LEU A 11 -7.72 7.21 -13.13
CA LEU A 11 -6.33 7.03 -12.76
C LEU A 11 -6.20 6.90 -11.24
N PRO A 12 -5.18 6.21 -10.73
CA PRO A 12 -4.91 6.15 -9.29
C PRO A 12 -4.36 7.48 -8.72
N GLY A 13 -4.08 8.48 -9.58
CA GLY A 13 -3.46 9.74 -9.19
C GLY A 13 -1.97 9.57 -8.92
N SER A 14 -1.49 10.22 -7.87
CA SER A 14 -0.11 10.08 -7.40
C SER A 14 0.17 8.71 -6.77
N PHE A 15 -0.89 7.95 -6.42
CA PHE A 15 -0.77 6.56 -5.99
C PHE A 15 -0.61 5.62 -7.17
N GLY A 16 -0.04 4.45 -6.95
CA GLY A 16 0.16 3.44 -7.97
C GLY A 16 1.44 3.61 -8.79
N TRP A 17 2.33 4.50 -8.38
CA TRP A 17 3.67 4.57 -8.93
C TRP A 17 4.48 3.36 -8.46
N ASP A 18 5.16 2.71 -9.39
CA ASP A 18 6.14 1.65 -9.12
C ASP A 18 5.63 0.51 -8.24
N ASN A 19 4.41 0.03 -8.53
CA ASN A 19 3.84 -1.09 -7.80
C ASN A 19 2.82 -1.90 -8.60
N THR A 20 2.40 -3.03 -8.01
CA THR A 20 1.26 -3.82 -8.46
C THR A 20 0.16 -3.75 -7.39
N PRO A 21 -0.97 -3.09 -7.69
CA PRO A 21 -2.07 -2.96 -6.74
C PRO A 21 -2.74 -4.30 -6.44
N SER A 22 -3.26 -4.45 -5.20
CA SER A 22 -4.07 -5.60 -4.79
C SER A 22 -5.51 -5.18 -4.54
N ILE A 23 -6.44 -6.12 -4.73
CA ILE A 23 -7.86 -5.91 -4.49
C ILE A 23 -8.16 -6.13 -3.01
N VAL A 24 -8.91 -5.20 -2.42
CA VAL A 24 -9.39 -5.22 -1.04
C VAL A 24 -10.91 -5.31 -1.06
N PRO A 25 -11.54 -6.36 -0.48
CA PRO A 25 -12.99 -6.36 -0.30
C PRO A 25 -13.45 -5.15 0.49
N ALA A 26 -14.40 -4.36 -0.02
CA ALA A 26 -14.86 -3.16 0.67
C ALA A 26 -15.43 -3.45 2.07
N ALA A 27 -15.99 -4.65 2.27
CA ALA A 27 -16.55 -5.09 3.55
C ALA A 27 -15.53 -5.18 4.70
N ILE A 28 -14.22 -5.25 4.41
CA ILE A 28 -13.18 -5.29 5.45
C ILE A 28 -12.62 -3.91 5.80
N VAL A 29 -13.15 -2.84 5.19
CA VAL A 29 -12.78 -1.44 5.47
C VAL A 29 -13.96 -0.75 6.17
N PRO A 30 -14.07 -0.81 7.51
CA PRO A 30 -15.28 -0.38 8.23
C PRO A 30 -15.61 1.10 8.08
N SER A 31 -14.63 1.96 7.79
CA SER A 31 -14.83 3.38 7.55
C SER A 31 -15.39 3.68 6.16
N TYR A 32 -15.43 2.69 5.26
CA TYR A 32 -15.95 2.87 3.91
C TYR A 32 -17.46 2.71 3.88
N ALA A 33 -18.15 3.71 3.36
CA ALA A 33 -19.61 3.73 3.21
C ALA A 33 -20.07 3.98 1.75
N GLY A 34 -19.15 3.82 0.80
CA GLY A 34 -19.44 4.02 -0.63
C GLY A 34 -20.09 2.80 -1.29
N PRO A 35 -20.46 2.91 -2.57
CA PRO A 35 -21.18 1.87 -3.30
C PRO A 35 -20.30 0.74 -3.85
N SER A 36 -18.98 0.83 -3.75
CA SER A 36 -18.06 -0.15 -4.32
C SER A 36 -18.03 -1.43 -3.49
N THR A 37 -18.01 -2.58 -4.15
CA THR A 37 -17.86 -3.89 -3.52
C THR A 37 -16.40 -4.27 -3.30
N TYR A 38 -15.48 -3.61 -3.99
CA TYR A 38 -14.05 -3.76 -3.85
C TYR A 38 -13.35 -2.41 -3.90
N LEU A 39 -12.20 -2.34 -3.27
CA LEU A 39 -11.28 -1.22 -3.22
C LEU A 39 -9.91 -1.69 -3.72
N ILE A 40 -8.95 -0.79 -3.85
CA ILE A 40 -7.61 -1.09 -4.34
C ILE A 40 -6.60 -0.59 -3.31
N VAL A 41 -5.70 -1.46 -2.84
CA VAL A 41 -4.52 -1.05 -2.08
C VAL A 41 -3.35 -0.79 -3.01
N THR A 42 -2.66 0.30 -2.79
CA THR A 42 -1.49 0.72 -3.56
C THR A 42 -0.55 1.54 -2.69
N ASN A 43 0.68 1.80 -3.17
CA ASN A 43 1.59 2.74 -2.53
C ASN A 43 1.76 4.02 -3.36
N TYR A 44 2.28 5.03 -2.70
CA TYR A 44 2.79 6.25 -3.29
C TYR A 44 4.15 6.57 -2.65
N ASN A 45 5.20 6.25 -3.36
CA ASN A 45 6.56 6.57 -2.94
C ASN A 45 6.92 7.97 -3.46
N ASN A 46 6.83 8.95 -2.58
CA ASN A 46 6.92 10.37 -2.92
C ASN A 46 8.36 10.88 -2.78
N TYR A 47 9.21 10.46 -3.71
CA TYR A 47 10.63 10.76 -3.67
C TYR A 47 10.95 12.24 -3.54
N VAL A 48 11.86 12.58 -2.64
CA VAL A 48 12.42 13.93 -2.52
C VAL A 48 13.07 14.33 -3.84
N ARG A 49 12.75 15.56 -4.31
CA ARG A 49 13.23 16.13 -5.59
C ARG A 49 12.69 15.46 -6.86
N ALA A 50 11.73 14.57 -6.76
CA ALA A 50 10.98 14.08 -7.89
C ALA A 50 9.72 14.94 -8.06
N GLY A 51 9.73 15.89 -8.98
CA GLY A 51 8.63 16.84 -9.14
C GLY A 51 8.37 17.66 -7.88
N SER A 52 7.13 17.61 -7.37
CA SER A 52 6.72 18.23 -6.10
C SER A 52 6.82 17.27 -4.91
N GLY A 53 7.58 16.19 -5.01
CA GLY A 53 7.72 15.18 -3.98
C GLY A 53 8.23 15.73 -2.65
N ASP A 54 7.54 15.39 -1.56
CA ASP A 54 7.87 15.76 -0.20
C ASP A 54 8.65 14.67 0.56
N GLY A 55 8.85 13.52 -0.10
CA GLY A 55 9.52 12.35 0.47
C GLY A 55 8.67 11.53 1.44
N ARG A 56 7.38 11.84 1.61
CA ARG A 56 6.48 11.13 2.52
C ARG A 56 5.81 9.95 1.81
N SER A 57 6.44 8.78 1.88
CA SER A 57 5.92 7.56 1.26
C SER A 57 4.69 7.03 1.99
N LYS A 58 3.66 6.65 1.24
CA LYS A 58 2.31 6.32 1.76
C LYS A 58 1.79 5.02 1.18
N LEU A 59 0.91 4.36 1.93
CA LEU A 59 -0.01 3.35 1.43
C LEU A 59 -1.42 3.94 1.39
N ALA A 60 -2.20 3.57 0.40
CA ALA A 60 -3.59 4.01 0.28
C ALA A 60 -4.54 2.88 -0.10
N ILE A 61 -5.76 2.98 0.41
CA ILE A 61 -6.93 2.27 -0.10
C ILE A 61 -7.71 3.26 -0.96
N LEU A 62 -7.91 2.92 -2.23
CA LEU A 62 -8.59 3.75 -3.22
C LEU A 62 -9.93 3.14 -3.63
N ASP A 63 -10.95 3.98 -3.82
CA ASP A 63 -12.21 3.59 -4.43
C ASP A 63 -12.15 3.79 -5.95
N PRO A 64 -12.15 2.71 -6.75
CA PRO A 64 -12.07 2.82 -8.21
C PRO A 64 -13.34 3.38 -8.86
N ASN A 65 -14.46 3.42 -8.14
CA ASN A 65 -15.76 3.89 -8.66
C ASN A 65 -16.14 5.30 -8.19
N ALA A 66 -15.34 5.91 -7.31
CA ALA A 66 -15.47 7.30 -6.90
C ALA A 66 -14.27 8.13 -7.36
N SER A 67 -14.43 9.44 -7.43
CA SER A 67 -13.39 10.33 -7.91
C SER A 67 -13.13 11.47 -6.93
N GLN A 68 -11.91 11.96 -6.94
CA GLN A 68 -11.46 13.20 -6.31
C GLN A 68 -10.52 13.93 -7.27
N SER A 69 -10.24 15.19 -7.00
CA SER A 69 -9.18 15.91 -7.73
C SER A 69 -7.82 15.49 -7.16
N ASP A 70 -6.88 15.14 -8.03
CA ASP A 70 -5.50 14.90 -7.64
C ASP A 70 -4.85 16.20 -7.14
N VAL A 71 -4.15 16.12 -6.02
CA VAL A 71 -3.56 17.29 -5.36
C VAL A 71 -2.37 17.89 -6.13
N ILE A 72 -1.77 17.13 -7.04
CA ILE A 72 -0.62 17.57 -7.85
C ILE A 72 -1.09 18.08 -9.21
N SER A 73 -1.87 17.29 -9.94
CA SER A 73 -2.26 17.57 -11.32
C SER A 73 -3.62 18.25 -11.45
N GLY A 74 -4.46 18.21 -10.41
CA GLY A 74 -5.85 18.67 -10.45
C GLY A 74 -6.80 17.80 -11.30
N THR A 75 -6.30 16.70 -11.89
CA THR A 75 -7.13 15.80 -12.70
C THR A 75 -8.02 14.90 -11.85
N PRO A 76 -9.18 14.44 -12.36
CA PRO A 76 -10.00 13.45 -11.67
C PRO A 76 -9.27 12.11 -11.55
N VAL A 77 -9.13 11.61 -10.32
CA VAL A 77 -8.46 10.35 -9.98
C VAL A 77 -9.35 9.53 -9.06
N MET A 78 -8.97 8.28 -8.77
CA MET A 78 -9.66 7.43 -7.78
C MET A 78 -9.67 8.12 -6.42
N LYS A 79 -10.79 7.98 -5.70
CA LYS A 79 -10.94 8.59 -4.38
C LYS A 79 -10.17 7.82 -3.32
N GLU A 80 -9.39 8.53 -2.51
CA GLU A 80 -8.81 7.99 -1.28
C GLU A 80 -9.89 7.64 -0.25
N VAL A 81 -9.75 6.46 0.35
CA VAL A 81 -10.59 5.96 1.44
C VAL A 81 -9.80 5.95 2.75
N LEU A 82 -8.61 5.36 2.74
CA LEU A 82 -7.66 5.34 3.84
C LEU A 82 -6.26 5.61 3.31
N THR A 83 -5.45 6.27 4.11
CA THR A 83 -4.03 6.50 3.82
C THR A 83 -3.22 6.37 5.10
N ILE A 84 -2.03 5.77 5.02
CA ILE A 84 -1.06 5.69 6.12
C ILE A 84 0.34 5.99 5.60
N GLU A 85 1.12 6.75 6.36
CA GLU A 85 2.51 7.08 6.02
C GLU A 85 3.50 6.04 6.54
N GLY A 86 4.64 5.92 5.86
CA GLY A 86 5.79 5.20 6.36
C GLY A 86 6.31 5.82 7.66
N VAL A 87 6.86 4.98 8.55
CA VAL A 87 7.28 5.41 9.90
C VAL A 87 8.78 5.52 10.07
N THR A 88 9.56 4.98 9.13
CA THR A 88 11.02 4.97 9.21
C THR A 88 11.59 6.14 8.42
N PRO A 89 12.34 7.05 9.06
CA PRO A 89 13.00 8.14 8.36
C PRO A 89 13.99 7.65 7.30
N ASP A 90 14.06 8.33 6.16
CA ASP A 90 15.09 8.10 5.15
C ASP A 90 16.47 8.54 5.70
N PRO A 91 17.50 7.68 5.64
CA PRO A 91 18.82 8.03 6.18
C PRO A 91 19.51 9.19 5.46
N ASN A 92 19.17 9.43 4.19
CA ASN A 92 19.75 10.53 3.40
C ASN A 92 18.90 11.81 3.48
N TYR A 93 17.61 11.68 3.78
CA TYR A 93 16.65 12.77 3.88
C TYR A 93 15.76 12.58 5.11
N PRO A 94 16.21 12.96 6.32
CA PRO A 94 15.50 12.63 7.58
C PRO A 94 14.06 13.17 7.70
N ALA A 95 13.67 14.15 6.89
CA ALA A 95 12.30 14.63 6.80
C ALA A 95 11.39 13.75 5.92
N ALA A 96 12.00 12.88 5.11
CA ALA A 96 11.33 11.90 4.27
C ALA A 96 11.18 10.55 4.99
N THR A 97 10.44 9.63 4.39
CA THR A 97 10.31 8.25 4.88
C THR A 97 10.80 7.27 3.83
N VAL A 98 11.36 6.16 4.31
CA VAL A 98 11.74 5.02 3.47
C VAL A 98 10.52 4.54 2.68
N GLU A 99 10.74 4.12 1.44
CA GLU A 99 9.66 3.73 0.56
C GLU A 99 8.99 2.40 0.93
N TRP A 100 7.75 2.28 0.51
CA TRP A 100 7.03 1.03 0.54
C TRP A 100 7.37 0.22 -0.70
N ALA A 101 7.82 -1.00 -0.52
CA ALA A 101 8.07 -1.95 -1.59
C ALA A 101 6.85 -2.88 -1.72
N THR A 102 5.78 -2.39 -2.30
CA THR A 102 4.53 -3.14 -2.44
C THR A 102 4.35 -3.71 -3.83
N ASN A 103 5.14 -4.69 -4.20
CA ASN A 103 4.77 -5.53 -5.32
C ASN A 103 3.77 -6.59 -4.85
N VAL A 104 2.48 -6.25 -4.91
CA VAL A 104 1.34 -7.03 -4.42
C VAL A 104 1.38 -7.22 -2.89
N ALA A 105 0.75 -6.30 -2.17
CA ALA A 105 0.46 -6.47 -0.75
C ALA A 105 -0.50 -7.65 -0.54
N ALA A 106 -0.33 -8.42 0.52
CA ALA A 106 -1.28 -9.46 0.89
C ALA A 106 -2.44 -8.88 1.69
N VAL A 107 -3.66 -9.17 1.26
CA VAL A 107 -4.88 -8.76 1.95
C VAL A 107 -5.38 -9.91 2.81
N ASP A 108 -5.57 -9.66 4.10
CA ASP A 108 -6.11 -10.62 5.07
C ASP A 108 -7.53 -10.22 5.50
N PRO A 109 -8.57 -10.80 4.87
CA PRO A 109 -9.94 -10.47 5.23
C PRO A 109 -10.33 -10.90 6.65
N ALA A 110 -9.71 -11.94 7.20
CA ALA A 110 -10.05 -12.45 8.54
C ALA A 110 -9.67 -11.46 9.64
N THR A 111 -8.54 -10.76 9.48
CA THR A 111 -8.08 -9.75 10.42
C THR A 111 -8.33 -8.31 9.96
N LYS A 112 -9.00 -8.13 8.81
CA LYS A 112 -9.25 -6.82 8.18
C LYS A 112 -7.98 -5.99 8.03
N SER A 113 -6.94 -6.61 7.49
CA SER A 113 -5.61 -5.99 7.41
C SER A 113 -4.94 -6.22 6.06
N VAL A 114 -3.89 -5.43 5.83
CA VAL A 114 -2.97 -5.56 4.70
C VAL A 114 -1.59 -5.84 5.25
N LEU A 115 -0.91 -6.84 4.67
CA LEU A 115 0.48 -7.17 4.99
C LEU A 115 1.38 -6.67 3.86
N VAL A 116 2.40 -5.90 4.23
CA VAL A 116 3.22 -5.19 3.26
C VAL A 116 4.67 -5.07 3.73
N GLY A 117 5.61 -5.32 2.82
CA GLY A 117 7.03 -5.07 3.02
C GLY A 117 7.37 -3.59 2.87
N SER A 118 8.44 -3.17 3.53
CA SER A 118 9.04 -1.85 3.36
C SER A 118 10.55 -2.01 3.19
N GLU A 119 11.17 -1.07 2.51
CA GLU A 119 12.65 -1.05 2.33
C GLU A 119 13.42 -0.75 3.61
N ASP A 120 12.74 -0.56 4.73
CA ASP A 120 13.38 -0.50 6.05
C ASP A 120 13.67 -1.89 6.67
N GLY A 121 13.37 -2.95 5.92
CA GLY A 121 13.62 -4.33 6.36
C GLY A 121 12.52 -4.93 7.22
N TRP A 122 11.38 -4.27 7.36
CA TRP A 122 10.24 -4.77 8.11
C TRP A 122 9.10 -5.23 7.22
N LEU A 123 8.37 -6.25 7.67
CA LEU A 123 7.01 -6.58 7.22
C LEU A 123 6.03 -5.97 8.21
N TYR A 124 5.07 -5.21 7.71
CA TYR A 124 4.05 -4.53 8.50
C TYR A 124 2.67 -5.13 8.30
N ARG A 125 1.85 -5.07 9.35
CA ARG A 125 0.40 -5.27 9.28
C ARG A 125 -0.29 -3.92 9.43
N TRP A 126 -0.95 -3.48 8.38
CA TRP A 126 -1.83 -2.31 8.40
C TRP A 126 -3.24 -2.76 8.75
N ASP A 127 -3.71 -2.40 9.94
CA ASP A 127 -5.07 -2.62 10.41
C ASP A 127 -6.01 -1.59 9.78
N LEU A 128 -6.97 -2.05 8.96
CA LEU A 128 -7.90 -1.19 8.24
C LEU A 128 -9.08 -0.70 9.10
N THR A 129 -9.24 -1.25 10.31
CA THR A 129 -10.26 -0.80 11.27
C THR A 129 -9.78 0.42 12.03
N THR A 130 -8.53 0.41 12.47
CA THR A 130 -7.94 1.48 13.28
C THR A 130 -7.09 2.45 12.48
N ASN A 131 -6.82 2.14 11.21
CA ASN A 131 -5.87 2.85 10.33
C ASN A 131 -4.48 2.99 10.97
N THR A 132 -3.94 1.90 11.49
CA THR A 132 -2.63 1.88 12.16
C THR A 132 -1.74 0.73 11.67
N LEU A 133 -0.42 0.90 11.76
CA LEU A 133 0.54 -0.19 11.61
C LEU A 133 0.57 -0.99 12.92
N SER A 134 -0.37 -1.93 13.08
CA SER A 134 -0.67 -2.61 14.34
C SER A 134 0.38 -3.64 14.77
N GLN A 135 1.10 -4.22 13.81
CA GLN A 135 2.16 -5.20 14.04
C GLN A 135 3.28 -5.03 13.03
N LYS A 136 4.48 -5.40 13.42
CA LYS A 136 5.62 -5.49 12.50
C LYS A 136 6.61 -6.56 12.94
N ILE A 137 7.32 -7.14 11.97
CA ILE A 137 8.44 -8.05 12.23
C ILE A 137 9.62 -7.65 11.36
N ARG A 138 10.81 -7.63 11.94
CA ARG A 138 12.04 -7.36 11.20
C ARG A 138 12.50 -8.61 10.48
N LEU A 139 12.71 -8.50 9.17
CA LEU A 139 13.19 -9.58 8.33
C LEU A 139 14.69 -9.44 8.05
N THR A 140 15.13 -8.22 7.71
CA THR A 140 16.53 -7.92 7.39
C THR A 140 16.97 -6.61 8.04
N SER A 141 18.25 -6.30 7.94
CA SER A 141 18.83 -5.02 8.35
C SER A 141 19.22 -4.17 7.13
N GLY A 142 19.37 -2.87 7.32
CA GLY A 142 19.69 -1.92 6.26
C GLY A 142 18.46 -1.47 5.48
N LEU A 143 18.66 -1.15 4.20
CA LEU A 143 17.61 -0.81 3.23
C LEU A 143 17.56 -1.91 2.16
N PRO A 144 16.91 -3.04 2.44
CA PRO A 144 16.85 -4.17 1.52
C PRO A 144 15.77 -3.97 0.47
N GLU A 145 16.00 -4.55 -0.70
CA GLU A 145 15.02 -4.66 -1.76
C GLU A 145 13.89 -5.63 -1.38
N ALA A 146 12.65 -5.17 -1.43
CA ALA A 146 11.46 -5.95 -1.07
C ALA A 146 10.43 -6.02 -2.22
N TYR A 147 10.89 -5.99 -3.46
CA TYR A 147 10.06 -5.89 -4.68
C TYR A 147 9.33 -7.17 -5.09
N THR A 148 8.96 -8.01 -4.14
CA THR A 148 8.29 -9.27 -4.45
C THR A 148 6.95 -9.37 -3.74
N PRO A 149 5.98 -10.12 -4.31
CA PRO A 149 4.69 -10.32 -3.70
C PRO A 149 4.79 -10.89 -2.28
N THR A 150 3.94 -10.39 -1.40
CA THR A 150 3.64 -11.02 -0.10
C THR A 150 2.41 -11.91 -0.28
N ALA A 151 2.42 -13.11 0.27
CA ALA A 151 1.32 -14.07 0.20
C ALA A 151 0.96 -14.62 1.58
N ILE A 152 -0.29 -15.05 1.75
CA ILE A 152 -0.76 -15.70 2.97
C ILE A 152 -1.14 -17.13 2.62
N GLY A 153 -0.52 -18.10 3.29
CA GLY A 153 -0.87 -19.51 3.19
C GLY A 153 -2.21 -19.83 3.87
N ALA A 154 -2.77 -20.98 3.55
CA ALA A 154 -4.05 -21.42 4.10
C ALA A 154 -4.03 -21.60 5.63
N ASP A 155 -2.87 -21.82 6.21
CA ASP A 155 -2.62 -21.92 7.65
C ASP A 155 -2.35 -20.56 8.33
N GLY A 156 -2.39 -19.45 7.56
CA GLY A 156 -2.12 -18.11 8.03
C GLY A 156 -0.63 -17.74 8.04
N THR A 157 0.27 -18.63 7.59
CA THR A 157 1.69 -18.29 7.41
C THR A 157 1.85 -17.25 6.31
N VAL A 158 2.60 -16.18 6.59
CA VAL A 158 2.91 -15.12 5.64
C VAL A 158 4.23 -15.39 4.97
N TYR A 159 4.25 -15.46 3.66
CA TYR A 159 5.45 -15.61 2.85
C TYR A 159 5.80 -14.29 2.19
N THR A 160 7.03 -13.85 2.35
CA THR A 160 7.53 -12.60 1.77
C THR A 160 9.01 -12.74 1.45
N ILE A 161 9.48 -11.98 0.48
CA ILE A 161 10.89 -11.99 0.10
C ILE A 161 11.48 -10.61 0.36
N GLN A 162 12.65 -10.58 0.99
CA GLN A 162 13.46 -9.38 1.08
C GLN A 162 14.93 -9.71 0.78
N ASN A 163 15.57 -8.89 -0.04
CA ASN A 163 16.96 -9.05 -0.44
C ASN A 163 17.28 -10.48 -0.95
N GLY A 164 16.38 -11.03 -1.77
CA GLY A 164 16.51 -12.36 -2.36
C GLY A 164 16.29 -13.54 -1.38
N VAL A 165 15.92 -13.28 -0.12
CA VAL A 165 15.66 -14.31 0.89
C VAL A 165 14.15 -14.44 1.11
N LEU A 166 13.62 -15.67 0.98
CA LEU A 166 12.25 -16.01 1.32
C LEU A 166 12.10 -16.19 2.81
N PHE A 167 11.17 -15.48 3.42
CA PHE A 167 10.78 -15.58 4.81
C PHE A 167 9.39 -16.21 4.92
N ALA A 168 9.23 -17.12 5.89
CA ALA A 168 7.95 -17.64 6.34
C ALA A 168 7.70 -17.09 7.75
N VAL A 169 6.66 -16.27 7.91
CA VAL A 169 6.31 -15.61 9.17
C VAL A 169 4.98 -16.19 9.64
N GLY A 170 4.98 -16.87 10.76
CA GLY A 170 3.80 -17.53 11.31
C GLY A 170 3.93 -17.72 12.82
N LYS A 171 2.97 -18.48 13.36
CA LYS A 171 2.98 -18.89 14.76
C LYS A 171 3.99 -20.03 14.98
#